data_2e93f27c9b89e542800eae8b6fd46d1a
#
_entry.id   2e93f27c9b89e542800eae8b6fd46d1a
#
_cell.length_a   1.000
_cell.length_b   1.000
_cell.length_c   1.000
_cell.angle_alpha   90.00
_cell.angle_beta   90.00
_cell.angle_gamma   90.00
#
_symmetry.space_group_name_H-M   'P 1'
#
loop_
_entity.id
_entity.type
_entity.pdbx_description
1 polymer ?
#
loop_
_entity_poly.entity_id
_entity_poly.type
_entity_poly.pdbx_seq_one_letter_code
_entity_poly.pdbx_strand_id
1 'polypeptide(L)'
;MTKMRVSRIILSLILTILTAAPAPVNAQEVPGPDENVPFLITFGPKAATSWGDDDFSQTFFFTIPKDYKDPFYIRIYDPDIGGKTDELNNFWDTRMVYSVYGGKGCYTHPDAKGISPTGNYKSGTLLATRTFGMDIKLDERWFTFGPFNPADGEYYPKFSSNVFKIICDGVTGDDGNLYRYALSRRPDTNVPIEGANAFTYEYTFRMWNNNDTSFVSHIYPYIDSGCVYIQQRNFDWDSDGDFIVVSVERKGQVMPLSAEDHWTESRMPILEAEIGKSLDFRFYKRKGELVKNNNVVMTVENQYGENLQFFSAPIGGVPVYKPRIKVVPKK
;
A
#
# COMPACT_ATOMS: atom_id res chain seq x y z
N MET A 1 -84.89 0.56 -0.62
CA MET A 1 -83.95 0.30 -1.69
C MET A 1 -82.73 1.16 -1.48
N THR A 2 -81.72 0.63 -0.77
CA THR A 2 -80.55 1.38 -0.36
C THR A 2 -79.32 0.88 -1.17
N LYS A 3 -78.74 1.72 -2.03
CA LYS A 3 -77.58 1.41 -2.84
C LYS A 3 -76.30 1.51 -1.99
N MET A 4 -75.65 0.40 -1.76
CA MET A 4 -74.31 0.35 -1.22
C MET A 4 -73.29 0.84 -2.26
N ARG A 5 -72.52 1.89 -1.93
CA ARG A 5 -71.35 2.32 -2.67
C ARG A 5 -70.09 1.52 -2.20
N VAL A 6 -69.52 0.72 -3.06
CA VAL A 6 -68.22 0.06 -2.82
C VAL A 6 -67.14 1.04 -3.15
N SER A 7 -66.40 1.49 -2.13
CA SER A 7 -65.21 2.32 -2.28
C SER A 7 -64.00 1.42 -2.60
N ARG A 8 -63.40 1.56 -3.80
CA ARG A 8 -62.14 0.89 -4.18
C ARG A 8 -60.97 1.68 -3.62
N ILE A 9 -60.34 1.14 -2.59
CA ILE A 9 -59.06 1.64 -2.10
C ILE A 9 -57.98 1.04 -3.02
N ILE A 10 -57.35 1.88 -3.84
CA ILE A 10 -56.16 1.54 -4.64
C ILE A 10 -54.97 1.71 -3.72
N LEU A 11 -54.39 0.59 -3.26
CA LEU A 11 -53.17 0.58 -2.48
C LEU A 11 -51.99 0.70 -3.46
N SER A 12 -51.46 1.92 -3.63
CA SER A 12 -50.23 2.16 -4.42
C SER A 12 -49.03 1.68 -3.62
N LEU A 13 -48.50 0.52 -3.99
CA LEU A 13 -47.24 0.00 -3.49
C LEU A 13 -46.08 0.76 -4.17
N ILE A 14 -45.55 1.79 -3.52
CA ILE A 14 -44.34 2.47 -3.98
C ILE A 14 -43.15 1.55 -3.65
N LEU A 15 -42.70 0.80 -4.65
CA LEU A 15 -41.44 0.02 -4.58
C LEU A 15 -40.26 1.00 -4.68
N THR A 16 -39.74 1.43 -3.54
CA THR A 16 -38.52 2.23 -3.48
C THR A 16 -37.33 1.33 -3.84
N ILE A 17 -36.94 1.35 -5.10
CA ILE A 17 -35.68 0.73 -5.53
C ILE A 17 -34.57 1.60 -4.95
N LEU A 18 -33.94 1.15 -3.85
CA LEU A 18 -32.70 1.70 -3.34
C LEU A 18 -31.62 1.33 -4.39
N THR A 19 -31.36 2.21 -5.33
CA THR A 19 -30.16 2.13 -6.16
C THR A 19 -28.99 2.44 -5.23
N ALA A 20 -28.31 1.42 -4.73
CA ALA A 20 -27.00 1.60 -4.13
C ALA A 20 -26.13 2.28 -5.19
N ALA A 21 -25.81 3.57 -4.98
CA ALA A 21 -24.81 4.22 -5.80
C ALA A 21 -23.55 3.37 -5.71
N PRO A 22 -22.92 2.98 -6.84
CA PRO A 22 -21.64 2.29 -6.77
C PRO A 22 -20.70 3.19 -5.98
N ALA A 23 -20.05 2.63 -4.96
CA ALA A 23 -18.98 3.33 -4.29
C ALA A 23 -17.96 3.77 -5.36
N PRO A 24 -17.38 4.98 -5.26
CA PRO A 24 -16.37 5.41 -6.21
C PRO A 24 -15.26 4.36 -6.20
N VAL A 25 -15.07 3.69 -7.33
CA VAL A 25 -13.95 2.76 -7.53
C VAL A 25 -12.76 3.67 -7.75
N ASN A 26 -12.01 3.94 -6.68
CA ASN A 26 -10.77 4.69 -6.77
C ASN A 26 -9.77 3.91 -7.63
N ALA A 27 -8.95 4.61 -8.40
CA ALA A 27 -7.84 3.99 -9.10
C ALA A 27 -6.99 3.21 -8.09
N GLN A 28 -6.48 2.03 -8.48
CA GLN A 28 -5.52 1.31 -7.64
C GLN A 28 -4.18 2.01 -7.73
N GLU A 29 -4.09 3.10 -6.99
CA GLU A 29 -2.87 3.83 -6.77
C GLU A 29 -2.11 3.24 -5.59
N VAL A 30 -0.81 3.39 -5.62
CA VAL A 30 0.11 3.05 -4.53
C VAL A 30 1.04 4.25 -4.33
N PRO A 31 0.99 4.89 -3.17
CA PRO A 31 0.11 4.64 -2.03
C PRO A 31 -1.37 4.81 -2.36
N GLY A 32 -2.23 4.02 -1.68
CA GLY A 32 -3.68 4.09 -1.87
C GLY A 32 -4.29 5.35 -1.28
N PRO A 33 -5.47 5.79 -1.76
CA PRO A 33 -6.12 7.01 -1.26
C PRO A 33 -6.41 7.00 0.25
N ASP A 34 -6.74 5.82 0.80
CA ASP A 34 -7.01 5.66 2.24
C ASP A 34 -5.73 5.62 3.08
N GLU A 35 -4.56 5.47 2.45
CA GLU A 35 -3.26 5.48 3.14
C GLU A 35 -2.83 6.89 3.51
N ASN A 36 -3.25 7.89 2.74
CA ASN A 36 -2.84 9.29 2.95
C ASN A 36 -1.30 9.42 3.10
N VAL A 37 -0.57 8.65 2.31
CA VAL A 37 0.89 8.70 2.15
C VAL A 37 1.18 9.45 0.86
N PRO A 38 2.05 10.46 0.85
CA PRO A 38 2.28 11.26 -0.35
C PRO A 38 3.03 10.50 -1.44
N PHE A 39 4.10 9.77 -1.08
CA PHE A 39 4.97 9.08 -2.03
C PHE A 39 5.60 7.83 -1.42
N LEU A 40 5.92 6.87 -2.27
CA LEU A 40 6.97 5.89 -2.05
C LEU A 40 8.32 6.58 -2.23
N ILE A 41 9.38 6.02 -1.65
CA ILE A 41 10.74 6.50 -1.88
C ILE A 41 11.70 5.34 -2.03
N THR A 42 12.69 5.50 -2.89
CA THR A 42 13.83 4.60 -3.02
C THR A 42 15.07 5.43 -3.35
N PHE A 43 16.16 5.19 -2.64
CA PHE A 43 17.41 5.91 -2.83
C PHE A 43 18.37 5.17 -3.74
N GLY A 44 19.37 5.89 -4.23
CA GLY A 44 20.54 5.30 -4.85
C GLY A 44 21.42 4.58 -3.82
N PRO A 45 22.20 3.53 -4.21
CA PRO A 45 22.91 2.65 -3.27
C PRO A 45 24.11 3.29 -2.57
N LYS A 46 24.38 4.57 -2.79
CA LYS A 46 25.38 5.35 -2.08
C LYS A 46 24.77 6.31 -1.05
N ALA A 47 23.46 6.38 -0.98
CA ALA A 47 22.79 7.18 0.05
C ALA A 47 23.12 6.67 1.46
N ALA A 48 23.11 7.58 2.42
CA ALA A 48 23.17 7.17 3.81
C ALA A 48 21.83 6.52 4.22
N THR A 49 21.88 5.43 4.97
CA THR A 49 20.67 4.74 5.47
C THR A 49 19.82 5.65 6.36
N SER A 50 20.46 6.59 7.05
CA SER A 50 19.80 7.66 7.82
C SER A 50 18.92 8.62 6.99
N TRP A 51 18.76 8.36 5.69
CA TRP A 51 17.77 9.04 4.85
C TRP A 51 16.47 8.25 4.69
N GLY A 52 16.35 7.13 5.42
CA GLY A 52 15.13 6.35 5.53
C GLY A 52 14.91 5.34 4.41
N ASP A 53 15.99 4.76 3.92
CA ASP A 53 15.98 3.61 3.02
C ASP A 53 17.20 2.72 3.35
N ASP A 54 16.96 1.48 3.76
CA ASP A 54 18.01 0.63 4.29
C ASP A 54 18.57 -0.38 3.27
N ASP A 55 17.90 -0.58 2.14
CA ASP A 55 18.28 -1.59 1.14
C ASP A 55 18.28 -1.07 -0.31
N PHE A 56 17.79 0.15 -0.54
CA PHE A 56 17.78 0.85 -1.84
C PHE A 56 16.96 0.14 -2.92
N SER A 57 15.98 -0.63 -2.51
CA SER A 57 15.10 -1.39 -3.39
C SER A 57 13.69 -1.45 -2.81
N GLN A 58 12.67 -1.44 -3.68
CA GLN A 58 11.30 -1.63 -3.21
C GLN A 58 10.50 -2.52 -4.15
N THR A 59 9.83 -3.51 -3.57
CA THR A 59 9.05 -4.51 -4.32
C THR A 59 7.56 -4.36 -4.02
N PHE A 60 6.75 -4.18 -5.06
CA PHE A 60 5.29 -4.23 -4.99
C PHE A 60 4.71 -5.35 -5.83
N PHE A 61 3.58 -5.88 -5.38
CA PHE A 61 2.81 -6.88 -6.09
C PHE A 61 1.45 -6.31 -6.46
N PHE A 62 0.98 -6.63 -7.68
CA PHE A 62 -0.36 -6.31 -8.15
C PHE A 62 -1.14 -7.58 -8.38
N THR A 63 -2.35 -7.64 -7.87
CA THR A 63 -3.28 -8.75 -8.09
C THR A 63 -4.32 -8.36 -9.12
N ILE A 64 -4.44 -9.15 -10.19
CA ILE A 64 -5.46 -8.99 -11.24
C ILE A 64 -6.45 -10.14 -11.10
N PRO A 65 -7.76 -9.89 -10.92
CA PRO A 65 -8.74 -10.97 -10.83
C PRO A 65 -8.66 -11.94 -12.01
N LYS A 66 -8.77 -13.25 -11.76
CA LYS A 66 -8.63 -14.29 -12.80
C LYS A 66 -9.61 -14.12 -13.96
N ASP A 67 -10.75 -13.48 -13.69
CA ASP A 67 -11.81 -13.30 -14.67
C ASP A 67 -11.63 -12.02 -15.54
N TYR A 68 -10.70 -11.14 -15.16
CA TYR A 68 -10.31 -10.01 -15.98
C TYR A 68 -9.42 -10.47 -17.14
N LYS A 69 -9.77 -10.09 -18.37
CA LYS A 69 -9.12 -10.57 -19.61
C LYS A 69 -8.55 -9.46 -20.50
N ASP A 70 -8.96 -8.22 -20.25
CA ASP A 70 -8.49 -7.11 -21.07
C ASP A 70 -7.03 -6.76 -20.74
N PRO A 71 -6.28 -6.19 -21.67
CA PRO A 71 -4.96 -5.66 -21.37
C PRO A 71 -4.98 -4.61 -20.26
N PHE A 72 -3.90 -4.57 -19.48
CA PHE A 72 -3.73 -3.59 -18.43
C PHE A 72 -2.34 -2.95 -18.46
N TYR A 73 -2.17 -1.91 -17.66
CA TYR A 73 -0.96 -1.09 -17.61
C TYR A 73 -0.53 -0.87 -16.17
N ILE A 74 0.78 -0.81 -15.93
CA ILE A 74 1.36 -0.32 -14.69
C ILE A 74 1.96 1.04 -15.00
N ARG A 75 1.48 2.06 -14.31
CA ARG A 75 1.90 3.44 -14.49
C ARG A 75 2.73 3.88 -13.30
N ILE A 76 3.75 4.67 -13.55
CA ILE A 76 4.65 5.22 -12.54
C ILE A 76 4.59 6.73 -12.68
N TYR A 77 4.27 7.41 -11.60
CA TYR A 77 4.35 8.86 -11.49
C TYR A 77 5.74 9.24 -11.03
N ASP A 78 6.38 10.18 -11.72
CA ASP A 78 7.69 10.69 -11.39
C ASP A 78 8.77 9.59 -11.32
N PRO A 79 9.02 8.84 -12.43
CA PRO A 79 9.94 7.71 -12.40
C PRO A 79 11.41 8.09 -12.54
N ASP A 80 11.69 9.32 -12.96
CA ASP A 80 13.05 9.84 -13.15
C ASP A 80 13.60 10.43 -11.85
N ILE A 81 14.82 10.88 -11.90
CA ILE A 81 15.49 11.58 -10.78
C ILE A 81 15.58 13.03 -11.12
N GLY A 82 15.07 13.91 -10.27
CA GLY A 82 15.18 15.35 -10.44
C GLY A 82 13.99 16.14 -9.97
N GLY A 83 13.91 17.38 -10.41
CA GLY A 83 12.75 18.24 -10.17
C GLY A 83 12.62 18.74 -8.75
N LYS A 84 11.37 18.86 -8.28
CA LYS A 84 11.04 19.47 -6.99
C LYS A 84 10.66 18.47 -5.93
N THR A 85 10.22 17.29 -6.36
CA THR A 85 9.66 16.25 -5.51
C THR A 85 10.77 15.43 -4.89
N ASP A 86 11.77 15.11 -5.67
CA ASP A 86 12.87 14.23 -5.31
C ASP A 86 13.86 14.83 -4.32
N GLU A 87 14.61 13.97 -3.67
CA GLU A 87 15.66 14.37 -2.72
C GLU A 87 17.03 14.42 -3.37
N LEU A 88 17.57 15.63 -3.48
CA LEU A 88 18.90 15.86 -4.02
C LEU A 88 19.97 15.73 -2.93
N ASN A 89 21.01 14.94 -3.23
CA ASN A 89 22.27 14.95 -2.48
C ASN A 89 23.42 15.43 -3.40
N ASN A 90 23.80 16.68 -3.29
CA ASN A 90 24.82 17.38 -4.08
C ASN A 90 24.45 17.60 -5.55
N PHE A 91 24.35 16.57 -6.37
CA PHE A 91 23.98 16.67 -7.79
C PHE A 91 23.27 15.37 -8.25
N TRP A 92 22.38 15.48 -9.21
CA TRP A 92 21.60 14.38 -9.72
C TRP A 92 22.46 13.34 -10.45
N ASP A 93 22.86 12.26 -9.77
CA ASP A 93 23.65 11.16 -10.36
C ASP A 93 23.04 9.77 -10.18
N THR A 94 21.89 9.72 -9.53
CA THR A 94 21.17 8.48 -9.28
C THR A 94 20.47 7.97 -10.53
N ARG A 95 20.41 6.66 -10.64
CA ARG A 95 19.62 5.95 -11.63
C ARG A 95 18.78 4.90 -10.95
N MET A 96 17.49 4.92 -11.31
CA MET A 96 16.50 3.94 -10.87
C MET A 96 16.19 2.96 -11.99
N VAL A 97 16.03 1.69 -11.65
CA VAL A 97 15.59 0.65 -12.58
C VAL A 97 14.25 0.10 -12.11
N TYR A 98 13.24 0.30 -12.92
CA TYR A 98 11.94 -0.32 -12.72
C TYR A 98 11.83 -1.57 -13.59
N SER A 99 11.45 -2.70 -12.97
CA SER A 99 11.32 -3.99 -13.65
C SER A 99 10.02 -4.67 -13.28
N VAL A 100 9.24 -5.06 -14.29
CA VAL A 100 7.96 -5.77 -14.12
C VAL A 100 8.14 -7.24 -14.43
N TYR A 101 7.69 -8.08 -13.52
CA TYR A 101 7.75 -9.54 -13.63
C TYR A 101 6.36 -10.15 -13.58
N GLY A 102 6.20 -11.27 -14.28
CA GLY A 102 5.06 -12.17 -14.22
C GLY A 102 5.50 -13.62 -14.24
N GLY A 103 4.58 -14.53 -14.57
CA GLY A 103 4.86 -15.95 -14.71
C GLY A 103 5.26 -16.65 -13.42
N LYS A 104 5.52 -17.95 -13.53
CA LYS A 104 5.81 -18.82 -12.38
C LYS A 104 7.00 -18.32 -11.56
N GLY A 105 6.80 -18.21 -10.26
CA GLY A 105 7.81 -17.81 -9.29
C GLY A 105 7.92 -16.28 -9.10
N CYS A 106 7.16 -15.46 -9.83
CA CYS A 106 7.21 -14.02 -9.58
C CYS A 106 6.68 -13.65 -8.18
N TYR A 107 5.82 -14.49 -7.63
CA TYR A 107 5.26 -14.35 -6.29
C TYR A 107 5.60 -15.51 -5.36
N THR A 108 5.51 -16.77 -5.84
CA THR A 108 5.66 -17.96 -5.00
C THR A 108 7.11 -18.38 -4.75
N HIS A 109 8.09 -17.78 -5.43
CA HIS A 109 9.50 -18.03 -5.11
C HIS A 109 9.82 -17.54 -3.68
N PRO A 110 10.59 -18.26 -2.86
CA PRO A 110 10.92 -17.87 -1.49
C PRO A 110 11.50 -16.45 -1.38
N ASP A 111 12.36 -16.05 -2.33
CA ASP A 111 13.02 -14.75 -2.34
C ASP A 111 12.17 -13.63 -3.02
N ALA A 112 10.97 -13.96 -3.54
CA ALA A 112 10.19 -13.01 -4.34
C ALA A 112 9.74 -11.76 -3.59
N LYS A 113 9.72 -11.80 -2.26
CA LYS A 113 9.20 -10.71 -1.41
C LYS A 113 10.01 -9.43 -1.48
N GLY A 114 11.32 -9.54 -1.76
CA GLY A 114 12.21 -8.40 -1.95
C GLY A 114 12.55 -7.62 -0.68
N ILE A 115 12.33 -8.20 0.49
CA ILE A 115 12.75 -7.62 1.77
C ILE A 115 14.25 -7.84 1.90
N SER A 116 15.03 -6.79 2.14
CA SER A 116 16.49 -6.81 2.11
C SER A 116 16.98 -7.63 0.91
N PRO A 117 16.79 -7.18 -0.34
CA PRO A 117 16.76 -7.99 -1.54
C PRO A 117 18.04 -8.78 -1.74
N THR A 118 17.96 -10.09 -1.55
CA THR A 118 19.05 -11.06 -1.72
C THR A 118 18.54 -12.27 -2.50
N GLY A 119 19.46 -13.11 -2.96
CA GLY A 119 19.10 -14.31 -3.70
C GLY A 119 18.37 -13.98 -5.00
N ASN A 120 17.32 -14.73 -5.30
CA ASN A 120 16.55 -14.59 -6.54
C ASN A 120 15.29 -13.72 -6.38
N TYR A 121 15.40 -12.54 -5.76
CA TYR A 121 14.26 -11.63 -5.60
C TYR A 121 13.67 -11.15 -6.94
N LYS A 122 14.48 -11.15 -8.01
CA LYS A 122 14.06 -10.92 -9.41
C LYS A 122 13.46 -12.16 -10.08
N SER A 123 12.93 -13.11 -9.29
CA SER A 123 12.27 -14.32 -9.78
C SER A 123 11.04 -14.04 -10.62
N GLY A 124 10.68 -15.00 -11.49
CA GLY A 124 9.61 -14.87 -12.46
C GLY A 124 10.13 -14.58 -13.87
N THR A 125 9.23 -14.23 -14.77
CA THR A 125 9.54 -13.83 -16.15
C THR A 125 9.59 -12.32 -16.24
N LEU A 126 10.70 -11.74 -16.67
CA LEU A 126 10.81 -10.30 -16.92
C LEU A 126 9.92 -9.92 -18.11
N LEU A 127 8.94 -9.05 -17.87
CA LEU A 127 7.99 -8.59 -18.88
C LEU A 127 8.38 -7.21 -19.44
N ALA A 128 8.88 -6.34 -18.58
CA ALA A 128 9.34 -5.01 -18.97
C ALA A 128 10.40 -4.52 -17.99
N THR A 129 11.34 -3.71 -18.48
CA THR A 129 12.30 -3.00 -17.64
C THR A 129 12.69 -1.68 -18.27
N ARG A 130 12.98 -0.69 -17.44
CA ARG A 130 13.52 0.59 -17.89
C ARG A 130 14.35 1.23 -16.79
N THR A 131 15.45 1.85 -17.21
CA THR A 131 16.30 2.67 -16.37
C THR A 131 15.93 4.14 -16.59
N PHE A 132 15.82 4.86 -15.48
CA PHE A 132 15.60 6.30 -15.46
C PHE A 132 16.78 6.97 -14.74
N GLY A 133 17.18 8.11 -15.23
CA GLY A 133 18.04 9.08 -14.59
C GLY A 133 17.34 10.42 -14.66
N MET A 134 18.04 11.53 -14.60
CA MET A 134 17.46 12.86 -14.74
C MET A 134 16.87 13.04 -16.15
N ASP A 135 15.56 13.26 -16.22
CA ASP A 135 14.84 13.55 -17.47
C ASP A 135 13.66 14.48 -17.19
N ILE A 136 13.84 15.77 -17.34
CA ILE A 136 12.82 16.80 -17.09
C ILE A 136 11.48 16.59 -17.83
N LYS A 137 11.44 15.71 -18.84
CA LYS A 137 10.21 15.40 -19.55
C LYS A 137 9.33 14.42 -18.76
N LEU A 138 9.91 13.73 -17.80
CA LEU A 138 9.25 12.74 -16.96
C LEU A 138 9.01 13.28 -15.54
N ASP A 139 9.69 14.39 -15.16
CA ASP A 139 9.51 15.08 -13.89
C ASP A 139 8.02 15.43 -13.66
N GLU A 140 7.47 14.97 -12.55
CA GLU A 140 6.04 15.06 -12.18
C GLU A 140 5.08 14.51 -13.27
N ARG A 141 5.49 13.49 -14.04
CA ARG A 141 4.70 12.89 -15.12
C ARG A 141 4.52 11.38 -14.95
N TRP A 142 3.44 10.89 -15.53
CA TRP A 142 3.18 9.46 -15.59
C TRP A 142 3.93 8.82 -16.76
N PHE A 143 4.76 7.83 -16.45
CA PHE A 143 5.27 6.85 -17.39
C PHE A 143 4.41 5.59 -17.37
N THR A 144 4.29 4.86 -18.48
CA THR A 144 3.41 3.70 -18.60
C THR A 144 4.15 2.49 -19.15
N PHE A 145 4.14 1.40 -18.40
CA PHE A 145 4.50 0.06 -18.86
C PHE A 145 3.26 -0.69 -19.38
N GLY A 146 3.45 -1.52 -20.38
CA GLY A 146 2.41 -2.35 -20.96
C GLY A 146 2.10 -2.01 -22.43
N PRO A 147 1.03 -2.55 -23.03
CA PRO A 147 0.00 -3.38 -22.37
C PRO A 147 0.53 -4.73 -21.90
N PHE A 148 0.04 -5.21 -20.76
CA PHE A 148 0.28 -6.55 -20.25
C PHE A 148 -0.96 -7.42 -20.43
N ASN A 149 -0.76 -8.72 -20.70
CA ASN A 149 -1.83 -9.69 -20.69
C ASN A 149 -2.00 -10.23 -19.26
N PRO A 150 -3.21 -10.24 -18.68
CA PRO A 150 -3.45 -10.80 -17.33
C PRO A 150 -2.97 -12.25 -17.17
N ALA A 151 -2.96 -13.03 -18.24
CA ALA A 151 -2.48 -14.43 -18.22
C ALA A 151 -0.95 -14.56 -18.06
N ASP A 152 -0.19 -13.48 -18.26
CA ASP A 152 1.26 -13.47 -18.05
C ASP A 152 1.65 -13.39 -16.58
N GLY A 153 0.70 -13.16 -15.66
CA GLY A 153 0.92 -13.19 -14.21
C GLY A 153 1.01 -14.61 -13.67
N GLU A 154 1.46 -14.74 -12.42
CA GLU A 154 1.42 -16.00 -11.69
C GLU A 154 0.06 -16.18 -11.03
N TYR A 155 -0.71 -17.20 -11.43
CA TYR A 155 -1.99 -17.47 -10.79
C TYR A 155 -1.79 -17.96 -9.34
N TYR A 156 -2.38 -17.26 -8.39
CA TYR A 156 -2.35 -17.63 -6.98
C TYR A 156 -3.78 -17.91 -6.45
N PRO A 157 -4.10 -19.18 -6.14
CA PRO A 157 -5.47 -19.59 -5.79
C PRO A 157 -6.04 -18.86 -4.58
N LYS A 158 -5.22 -18.58 -3.55
CA LYS A 158 -5.66 -17.92 -2.31
C LYS A 158 -6.23 -16.51 -2.59
N PHE A 159 -5.70 -15.82 -3.59
CA PHE A 159 -6.20 -14.51 -4.03
C PHE A 159 -7.24 -14.62 -5.16
N SER A 160 -7.41 -15.80 -5.75
CA SER A 160 -8.18 -15.98 -7.00
C SER A 160 -7.76 -15.01 -8.10
N SER A 161 -6.49 -14.68 -8.18
CA SER A 161 -5.92 -13.63 -9.02
C SER A 161 -4.61 -14.06 -9.66
N ASN A 162 -4.26 -13.42 -10.77
CA ASN A 162 -2.92 -13.44 -11.33
C ASN A 162 -2.09 -12.33 -10.67
N VAL A 163 -0.88 -12.68 -10.23
CA VAL A 163 0.02 -11.79 -9.51
C VAL A 163 1.14 -11.33 -10.43
N PHE A 164 1.41 -10.04 -10.41
CA PHE A 164 2.54 -9.40 -11.06
C PHE A 164 3.39 -8.72 -9.99
N LYS A 165 4.67 -8.57 -10.26
CA LYS A 165 5.63 -7.91 -9.37
C LYS A 165 6.28 -6.75 -10.11
N ILE A 166 6.42 -5.60 -9.45
CA ILE A 166 7.28 -4.50 -9.88
C ILE A 166 8.35 -4.29 -8.82
N ILE A 167 9.57 -4.09 -9.27
CA ILE A 167 10.72 -3.76 -8.44
C ILE A 167 11.25 -2.41 -8.90
N CYS A 168 11.50 -1.52 -7.95
CA CYS A 168 12.27 -0.30 -8.11
C CYS A 168 13.63 -0.52 -7.43
N ASP A 169 14.71 -0.50 -8.19
CA ASP A 169 16.08 -0.63 -7.67
C ASP A 169 16.85 0.67 -7.90
N GLY A 170 17.46 1.22 -6.87
CA GLY A 170 18.52 2.21 -6.99
C GLY A 170 19.82 1.53 -7.44
N VAL A 171 20.40 1.95 -8.56
CA VAL A 171 21.59 1.26 -9.13
C VAL A 171 22.85 2.12 -9.17
N THR A 172 22.70 3.44 -9.06
CA THR A 172 23.81 4.40 -8.92
C THR A 172 23.39 5.56 -8.05
N GLY A 173 24.35 6.39 -7.60
CA GLY A 173 24.10 7.66 -6.94
C GLY A 173 23.59 7.53 -5.51
N ASP A 174 23.18 8.66 -4.97
CA ASP A 174 22.75 8.83 -3.56
C ASP A 174 21.52 9.75 -3.40
N ASP A 175 20.87 10.11 -4.52
CA ASP A 175 19.62 10.85 -4.49
C ASP A 175 18.43 9.94 -4.21
N GLY A 176 17.32 10.48 -3.71
CA GLY A 176 16.08 9.78 -3.46
C GLY A 176 15.00 10.08 -4.50
N ASN A 177 14.46 9.05 -5.11
CA ASN A 177 13.32 9.14 -6.03
C ASN A 177 12.00 8.95 -5.28
N LEU A 178 11.11 9.94 -5.38
CA LEU A 178 9.77 9.94 -4.80
C LEU A 178 8.72 9.69 -5.87
N TYR A 179 8.10 8.54 -5.83
CA TYR A 179 7.22 8.08 -6.89
C TYR A 179 5.91 7.49 -6.37
N ARG A 180 5.00 7.22 -7.29
CA ARG A 180 3.74 6.50 -7.03
C ARG A 180 3.46 5.53 -8.16
N TYR A 181 2.72 4.46 -7.88
CA TYR A 181 2.21 3.56 -8.90
C TYR A 181 0.71 3.76 -9.14
N ALA A 182 0.25 3.36 -10.31
CA ALA A 182 -1.16 3.12 -10.59
C ALA A 182 -1.31 1.90 -11.48
N LEU A 183 -2.17 0.97 -11.05
CA LEU A 183 -2.65 -0.12 -11.90
C LEU A 183 -3.85 0.38 -12.69
N SER A 184 -3.79 0.29 -14.03
CA SER A 184 -4.80 0.90 -14.88
C SER A 184 -5.18 0.01 -16.07
N ARG A 185 -6.45 0.07 -16.47
CA ARG A 185 -6.92 -0.50 -17.73
C ARG A 185 -6.72 0.42 -18.95
N ARG A 186 -6.11 1.61 -18.74
CA ARG A 186 -5.81 2.57 -19.80
C ARG A 186 -4.36 3.06 -19.71
N PRO A 187 -3.72 3.34 -20.86
CA PRO A 187 -2.31 3.78 -20.85
C PRO A 187 -2.14 5.26 -20.47
N ASP A 188 -3.16 6.08 -20.65
CA ASP A 188 -3.12 7.55 -20.60
C ASP A 188 -3.75 8.14 -19.32
N THR A 189 -4.59 7.39 -18.64
CA THR A 189 -5.31 7.82 -17.43
C THR A 189 -5.35 6.69 -16.41
N ASN A 190 -5.48 7.02 -15.11
CA ASN A 190 -5.63 6.04 -14.06
C ASN A 190 -7.09 5.59 -13.98
N VAL A 191 -7.38 4.43 -14.55
CA VAL A 191 -8.72 3.83 -14.54
C VAL A 191 -8.63 2.46 -13.87
N PRO A 192 -9.26 2.26 -12.70
CA PRO A 192 -9.10 1.06 -11.89
C PRO A 192 -9.60 -0.21 -12.58
N ILE A 193 -9.05 -1.34 -12.18
CA ILE A 193 -9.53 -2.68 -12.48
C ILE A 193 -10.32 -3.16 -11.27
N GLU A 194 -11.61 -3.40 -11.44
CA GLU A 194 -12.46 -3.87 -10.35
C GLU A 194 -11.92 -5.16 -9.73
N GLY A 195 -11.81 -5.20 -8.41
CA GLY A 195 -11.32 -6.35 -7.65
C GLY A 195 -9.80 -6.56 -7.68
N ALA A 196 -9.04 -5.73 -8.38
CA ALA A 196 -7.59 -5.75 -8.28
C ALA A 196 -7.12 -5.07 -6.99
N ASN A 197 -5.90 -5.38 -6.52
CA ASN A 197 -5.28 -4.75 -5.35
C ASN A 197 -3.77 -4.69 -5.54
N ALA A 198 -3.11 -3.90 -4.69
CA ALA A 198 -1.66 -3.86 -4.61
C ALA A 198 -1.22 -4.14 -3.17
N PHE A 199 -0.03 -4.72 -3.01
CA PHE A 199 0.56 -4.95 -1.70
C PHE A 199 2.08 -5.03 -1.77
N THR A 200 2.71 -4.83 -0.61
CA THR A 200 4.14 -5.08 -0.39
C THR A 200 4.35 -5.83 0.92
N TYR A 201 5.55 -6.32 1.16
CA TYR A 201 5.96 -6.94 2.43
C TYR A 201 6.86 -6.01 3.26
N GLU A 202 7.51 -5.09 2.60
CA GLU A 202 8.25 -3.99 3.17
C GLU A 202 7.75 -2.70 2.55
N TYR A 203 7.51 -1.71 3.39
CA TYR A 203 6.93 -0.46 2.95
C TYR A 203 7.90 0.68 3.25
N THR A 204 8.52 1.25 2.20
CA THR A 204 9.41 2.40 2.29
C THR A 204 8.68 3.61 1.72
N PHE A 205 8.42 4.61 2.54
CA PHE A 205 7.57 5.73 2.15
C PHE A 205 7.96 7.05 2.80
N ARG A 206 7.58 8.16 2.15
CA ARG A 206 7.69 9.51 2.65
C ARG A 206 6.50 9.85 3.54
N MET A 207 6.79 10.40 4.72
CA MET A 207 5.75 11.00 5.57
C MET A 207 5.41 12.43 5.13
N TRP A 208 4.21 12.87 5.47
CA TRP A 208 3.84 14.27 5.30
C TRP A 208 4.76 15.19 6.10
N ASN A 209 5.41 16.11 5.41
CA ASN A 209 6.26 17.14 6.02
C ASN A 209 5.49 18.45 6.15
N ASN A 210 4.60 18.53 7.11
CA ASN A 210 3.86 19.75 7.42
C ASN A 210 3.54 19.83 8.93
N ASN A 211 3.19 21.05 9.38
CA ASN A 211 2.84 21.33 10.78
C ASN A 211 1.37 21.01 11.10
N ASP A 212 0.62 20.46 10.17
CA ASP A 212 -0.77 20.12 10.37
C ASP A 212 -0.89 18.70 10.94
N THR A 213 -1.08 18.60 12.23
CA THR A 213 -1.25 17.32 12.95
C THR A 213 -2.54 16.58 12.59
N SER A 214 -3.39 17.15 11.74
CA SER A 214 -4.56 16.45 11.20
C SER A 214 -4.21 15.48 10.06
N PHE A 215 -3.01 15.62 9.47
CA PHE A 215 -2.51 14.66 8.49
C PHE A 215 -2.05 13.39 9.20
N VAL A 216 -2.81 12.33 9.00
CA VAL A 216 -2.52 11.00 9.53
C VAL A 216 -2.26 10.10 8.34
N SER A 217 -1.09 9.46 8.31
CA SER A 217 -0.80 8.42 7.32
C SER A 217 -1.21 7.07 7.86
N HIS A 218 -1.62 6.19 6.97
CA HIS A 218 -2.13 4.86 7.28
C HIS A 218 -1.43 3.83 6.43
N ILE A 219 -1.09 2.67 6.99
CA ILE A 219 -0.74 1.48 6.24
C ILE A 219 -1.49 0.27 6.81
N TYR A 220 -1.75 -0.73 5.97
CA TYR A 220 -2.73 -1.75 6.28
C TYR A 220 -2.14 -3.17 6.24
N PRO A 221 -1.39 -3.61 7.29
CA PRO A 221 -0.93 -4.99 7.36
C PRO A 221 -2.11 -5.95 7.49
N TYR A 222 -2.11 -7.00 6.68
CA TYR A 222 -3.15 -8.03 6.69
C TYR A 222 -2.81 -9.16 7.65
N ILE A 223 -3.76 -9.52 8.49
CA ILE A 223 -3.63 -10.59 9.48
C ILE A 223 -4.22 -11.87 8.91
N ASP A 224 -3.38 -12.82 8.56
CA ASP A 224 -3.82 -14.09 8.03
C ASP A 224 -4.32 -15.07 9.11
N SER A 225 -4.88 -16.18 8.67
CA SER A 225 -5.37 -17.24 9.56
C SER A 225 -4.20 -17.91 10.30
N GLY A 226 -4.32 -18.04 11.61
CA GLY A 226 -3.28 -18.67 12.44
C GLY A 226 -2.27 -17.70 13.03
N CYS A 227 -2.36 -16.42 12.72
CA CYS A 227 -1.56 -15.40 13.36
C CYS A 227 -1.98 -15.22 14.83
N VAL A 228 -1.03 -15.36 15.76
CA VAL A 228 -1.25 -15.25 17.22
C VAL A 228 -0.71 -13.93 17.74
N TYR A 229 0.41 -13.49 17.22
CA TYR A 229 0.95 -12.15 17.43
C TYR A 229 1.69 -11.70 16.18
N ILE A 230 1.85 -10.41 16.07
CA ILE A 230 2.75 -9.79 15.08
C ILE A 230 3.94 -9.18 15.79
N GLN A 231 5.07 -9.16 15.08
CA GLN A 231 6.23 -8.35 15.39
C GLN A 231 6.34 -7.29 14.30
N GLN A 232 6.10 -6.05 14.66
CA GLN A 232 6.36 -4.92 13.78
C GLN A 232 7.80 -4.44 13.96
N ARG A 233 8.41 -3.99 12.87
CA ARG A 233 9.71 -3.33 12.85
C ARG A 233 9.57 -2.05 12.04
N ASN A 234 10.14 -0.97 12.55
CA ASN A 234 10.17 0.30 11.83
C ASN A 234 11.58 0.91 11.95
N PHE A 235 11.96 1.66 10.91
CA PHE A 235 13.28 2.22 10.73
C PHE A 235 13.18 3.71 10.38
N ASP A 236 14.13 4.48 10.90
CA ASP A 236 14.39 5.89 10.56
C ASP A 236 13.18 6.83 10.74
N TRP A 237 12.43 6.64 11.83
CA TRP A 237 11.30 7.51 12.16
C TRP A 237 11.69 8.80 12.86
N ASP A 238 12.95 8.98 13.25
CA ASP A 238 13.49 10.15 13.98
C ASP A 238 12.79 10.42 15.31
N SER A 239 12.05 9.47 15.86
CA SER A 239 11.16 9.66 17.00
C SER A 239 10.16 10.83 16.81
N ASP A 240 9.86 11.23 15.58
CA ASP A 240 9.06 12.40 15.24
C ASP A 240 7.58 12.05 15.03
N GLY A 241 6.90 11.71 16.10
CA GLY A 241 5.47 11.45 16.02
C GLY A 241 4.98 10.42 17.00
N ASP A 242 3.82 9.86 16.68
CA ASP A 242 3.18 8.77 17.40
C ASP A 242 2.70 7.71 16.41
N PHE A 243 3.01 6.46 16.71
CA PHE A 243 2.54 5.30 15.97
C PHE A 243 1.46 4.58 16.79
N ILE A 244 0.26 4.44 16.22
CA ILE A 244 -0.91 3.88 16.89
C ILE A 244 -1.56 2.82 16.01
N VAL A 245 -1.86 1.66 16.58
CA VAL A 245 -2.60 0.59 15.90
C VAL A 245 -4.08 0.68 16.26
N VAL A 246 -4.92 0.74 15.23
CA VAL A 246 -6.38 0.68 15.33
C VAL A 246 -6.88 -0.59 14.65
N SER A 247 -7.91 -1.21 15.21
CA SER A 247 -8.59 -2.35 14.60
C SER A 247 -10.07 -2.35 14.98
N VAL A 248 -10.79 -3.37 14.58
CA VAL A 248 -12.18 -3.59 15.00
C VAL A 248 -12.32 -3.80 16.52
N GLU A 249 -11.25 -4.21 17.20
CA GLU A 249 -11.20 -4.49 18.65
C GLU A 249 -10.31 -3.49 19.42
N ARG A 250 -9.48 -2.69 18.75
CA ARG A 250 -8.54 -1.74 19.37
C ARG A 250 -8.88 -0.32 18.97
N LYS A 251 -9.16 0.51 19.97
CA LYS A 251 -9.40 1.94 19.74
C LYS A 251 -8.12 2.69 19.36
N GLY A 252 -6.98 2.21 19.85
CA GLY A 252 -5.66 2.75 19.59
C GLY A 252 -4.68 2.12 20.59
N GLN A 253 -3.65 1.45 20.09
CA GLN A 253 -2.54 0.92 20.88
C GLN A 253 -1.29 1.64 20.40
N VAL A 254 -0.65 2.37 21.32
CA VAL A 254 0.62 3.05 21.02
C VAL A 254 1.72 2.00 20.85
N MET A 255 2.53 2.18 19.82
CA MET A 255 3.66 1.35 19.49
C MET A 255 4.94 2.20 19.52
N PRO A 256 6.12 1.61 19.80
CA PRO A 256 7.37 2.34 19.79
C PRO A 256 7.75 2.76 18.36
N LEU A 257 8.34 3.95 18.25
CA LEU A 257 8.94 4.49 17.04
C LEU A 257 10.47 4.40 17.13
N SER A 258 11.11 4.22 15.98
CA SER A 258 12.56 4.24 15.83
C SER A 258 13.12 5.65 15.94
N ALA A 259 14.40 5.73 16.28
CA ALA A 259 15.22 6.91 16.13
C ALA A 259 15.90 6.91 14.76
N GLU A 260 16.60 8.02 14.43
CA GLU A 260 17.39 8.16 13.21
C GLU A 260 18.36 6.99 13.03
N ASP A 261 18.38 6.40 11.84
CA ASP A 261 19.26 5.27 11.45
C ASP A 261 19.19 4.05 12.39
N HIS A 262 18.05 3.82 13.02
CA HIS A 262 17.86 2.72 13.96
C HIS A 262 16.58 1.94 13.67
N TRP A 263 16.67 0.62 13.79
CA TRP A 263 15.50 -0.25 13.84
C TRP A 263 14.91 -0.31 15.25
N THR A 264 13.60 -0.20 15.32
CA THR A 264 12.85 -0.49 16.56
C THR A 264 11.83 -1.58 16.27
N GLU A 265 11.72 -2.53 17.20
CA GLU A 265 10.76 -3.62 17.08
C GLU A 265 9.85 -3.71 18.29
N SER A 266 8.65 -4.21 18.07
CA SER A 266 7.72 -4.53 19.16
C SER A 266 6.72 -5.59 18.76
N ARG A 267 6.19 -6.29 19.75
CA ARG A 267 5.21 -7.36 19.57
C ARG A 267 3.84 -6.94 20.03
N MET A 268 2.84 -7.39 19.30
CA MET A 268 1.44 -7.17 19.63
C MET A 268 0.66 -8.48 19.44
N PRO A 269 -0.07 -8.98 20.47
CA PRO A 269 -0.93 -10.14 20.31
C PRO A 269 -2.11 -9.82 19.36
N ILE A 270 -2.50 -10.77 18.54
CA ILE A 270 -3.65 -10.65 17.64
C ILE A 270 -4.91 -11.16 18.33
N LEU A 271 -6.00 -10.43 18.17
CA LEU A 271 -7.31 -10.79 18.68
C LEU A 271 -8.11 -11.54 17.60
N GLU A 272 -8.97 -12.45 18.02
CA GLU A 272 -9.75 -13.33 17.11
C GLU A 272 -10.50 -12.53 16.01
N ALA A 273 -11.09 -11.40 16.36
CA ALA A 273 -11.84 -10.56 15.41
C ALA A 273 -10.96 -9.81 14.40
N GLU A 274 -9.65 -9.76 14.60
CA GLU A 274 -8.66 -9.13 13.72
C GLU A 274 -8.20 -10.09 12.61
N ILE A 275 -8.34 -11.40 12.82
CA ILE A 275 -7.96 -12.44 11.85
C ILE A 275 -8.76 -12.29 10.55
N GLY A 276 -8.08 -12.38 9.42
CA GLY A 276 -8.68 -12.23 8.08
C GLY A 276 -8.99 -10.80 7.68
N LYS A 277 -8.44 -9.81 8.40
CA LYS A 277 -8.63 -8.37 8.14
C LYS A 277 -7.30 -7.64 8.19
N SER A 278 -7.27 -6.47 7.57
CA SER A 278 -6.18 -5.54 7.77
C SER A 278 -6.30 -4.84 9.13
N LEU A 279 -5.16 -4.56 9.76
CA LEU A 279 -5.06 -3.56 10.82
C LEU A 279 -4.87 -2.19 10.18
N ASP A 280 -5.05 -1.13 10.96
CA ASP A 280 -4.78 0.24 10.56
C ASP A 280 -3.63 0.76 11.43
N PHE A 281 -2.46 0.83 10.84
CA PHE A 281 -1.26 1.42 11.42
C PHE A 281 -1.28 2.90 11.10
N ARG A 282 -1.53 3.72 12.12
CA ARG A 282 -1.70 5.18 12.02
C ARG A 282 -0.46 5.90 12.48
N PHE A 283 -0.02 6.79 11.66
CA PHE A 283 1.15 7.61 11.92
C PHE A 283 0.75 9.07 12.06
N TYR A 284 1.00 9.61 13.24
CA TYR A 284 0.71 10.98 13.59
C TYR A 284 2.02 11.74 13.72
N LYS A 285 2.19 12.78 12.93
CA LYS A 285 3.33 13.67 13.09
C LYS A 285 3.12 14.60 14.29
N ARG A 286 4.15 14.79 15.11
CA ARG A 286 4.10 15.78 16.19
C ARG A 286 4.17 17.19 15.63
N LYS A 287 3.53 18.11 16.32
CA LYS A 287 3.67 19.53 16.06
C LYS A 287 5.04 19.99 16.58
N GLY A 288 5.89 20.45 15.70
CA GLY A 288 7.24 20.85 16.07
C GLY A 288 8.11 21.16 14.87
N GLU A 289 9.37 20.84 14.98
CA GLU A 289 10.33 20.99 13.88
C GLU A 289 10.00 19.99 12.76
N LEU A 290 10.13 20.46 11.54
CA LEU A 290 9.93 19.63 10.34
C LEU A 290 11.22 18.85 10.08
N VAL A 291 11.15 17.53 10.15
CA VAL A 291 12.23 16.66 9.69
C VAL A 291 12.27 16.70 8.18
N LYS A 292 13.43 17.03 7.61
CA LYS A 292 13.58 17.24 6.18
C LYS A 292 13.33 15.98 5.38
N ASN A 293 13.89 14.86 5.84
CA ASN A 293 13.87 13.56 5.16
C ASN A 293 13.04 12.56 5.97
N ASN A 294 11.77 12.86 6.20
CA ASN A 294 10.91 12.00 7.00
C ASN A 294 10.44 10.78 6.18
N ASN A 295 11.39 9.93 5.86
CA ASN A 295 11.17 8.66 5.19
C ASN A 295 11.26 7.55 6.22
N VAL A 296 10.49 6.50 6.02
CA VAL A 296 10.43 5.40 6.97
C VAL A 296 10.31 4.07 6.25
N VAL A 297 10.91 3.04 6.83
CA VAL A 297 10.73 1.66 6.42
C VAL A 297 9.93 0.91 7.46
N MET A 298 9.02 0.05 7.02
CA MET A 298 8.22 -0.77 7.91
C MET A 298 8.03 -2.19 7.40
N THR A 299 8.22 -3.15 8.31
CA THR A 299 7.92 -4.57 8.11
C THR A 299 7.06 -5.13 9.24
N VAL A 300 6.30 -6.17 8.96
CA VAL A 300 5.52 -6.90 9.97
C VAL A 300 5.68 -8.39 9.73
N GLU A 301 5.98 -9.14 10.78
CA GLU A 301 6.10 -10.59 10.76
C GLU A 301 5.09 -11.23 11.70
N ASN A 302 4.68 -12.47 11.40
CA ASN A 302 3.93 -13.30 12.32
C ASN A 302 4.86 -14.04 13.30
N GLN A 303 4.31 -14.87 14.18
CA GLN A 303 5.08 -15.66 15.17
C GLN A 303 6.08 -16.66 14.57
N TYR A 304 6.00 -16.93 13.28
CA TYR A 304 6.90 -17.84 12.57
C TYR A 304 8.02 -17.11 11.82
N GLY A 305 8.08 -15.77 11.91
CA GLY A 305 9.00 -14.94 11.14
C GLY A 305 8.60 -14.81 9.67
N GLU A 306 7.32 -15.05 9.35
CA GLU A 306 6.81 -14.85 8.00
C GLU A 306 6.30 -13.41 7.86
N ASN A 307 6.79 -12.70 6.86
CA ASN A 307 6.36 -11.34 6.58
C ASN A 307 4.91 -11.28 6.10
N LEU A 308 4.15 -10.34 6.63
CA LEU A 308 2.77 -10.06 6.30
C LEU A 308 2.66 -8.95 5.24
N GLN A 309 1.61 -9.02 4.41
CA GLN A 309 1.37 -8.06 3.34
C GLN A 309 0.76 -6.77 3.90
N PHE A 310 1.24 -5.63 3.43
CA PHE A 310 0.56 -4.34 3.51
C PHE A 310 -0.25 -4.13 2.24
N PHE A 311 -1.57 -4.10 2.34
CA PHE A 311 -2.45 -3.89 1.20
C PHE A 311 -2.82 -2.41 1.06
N SER A 312 -2.65 -1.85 -0.15
CA SER A 312 -3.04 -0.45 -0.43
C SER A 312 -4.56 -0.24 -0.34
N ALA A 313 -5.36 -1.25 -0.67
CA ALA A 313 -6.77 -1.29 -0.32
C ALA A 313 -6.98 -2.31 0.81
N PRO A 314 -7.31 -1.86 2.05
CA PRO A 314 -7.34 -2.74 3.21
C PRO A 314 -8.38 -3.86 3.08
N ILE A 315 -7.96 -5.08 3.39
CA ILE A 315 -8.83 -6.26 3.36
C ILE A 315 -9.84 -6.18 4.52
N GLY A 316 -11.12 -6.28 4.19
CA GLY A 316 -12.21 -6.08 5.15
C GLY A 316 -12.63 -4.62 5.33
N GLY A 317 -12.09 -3.70 4.50
CA GLY A 317 -12.28 -2.25 4.58
C GLY A 317 -11.41 -1.60 5.64
N VAL A 318 -11.42 -0.27 5.68
CA VAL A 318 -10.68 0.51 6.69
C VAL A 318 -11.18 0.13 8.09
N PRO A 319 -10.29 -0.33 9.00
CA PRO A 319 -10.70 -0.79 10.32
C PRO A 319 -11.35 0.33 11.16
N VAL A 320 -12.51 0.04 11.72
CA VAL A 320 -13.20 0.92 12.63
C VAL A 320 -13.42 0.19 13.95
N TYR A 321 -12.95 0.77 15.04
CA TYR A 321 -13.15 0.23 16.39
C TYR A 321 -14.65 0.16 16.72
N LYS A 322 -15.11 -1.02 17.12
CA LYS A 322 -16.51 -1.28 17.54
C LYS A 322 -16.54 -1.55 19.04
N PRO A 323 -16.94 -0.56 19.90
CA PRO A 323 -16.99 -0.77 21.33
C PRO A 323 -17.96 -1.89 21.69
N ARG A 324 -17.53 -2.85 22.50
CA ARG A 324 -18.40 -3.89 23.05
C ARG A 324 -19.15 -3.32 24.26
N ILE A 325 -20.40 -2.95 24.09
CA ILE A 325 -21.26 -2.51 25.18
C ILE A 325 -21.79 -3.73 25.92
N LYS A 326 -21.33 -3.98 27.13
CA LYS A 326 -21.95 -4.95 28.05
C LYS A 326 -23.09 -4.24 28.78
N VAL A 327 -24.32 -4.54 28.43
CA VAL A 327 -25.47 -4.13 29.23
C VAL A 327 -25.53 -5.00 30.49
N VAL A 328 -25.16 -4.43 31.62
CA VAL A 328 -25.32 -5.09 32.93
C VAL A 328 -26.72 -4.70 33.43
N PRO A 329 -27.66 -5.62 33.60
CA PRO A 329 -28.96 -5.31 34.17
C PRO A 329 -28.75 -4.74 35.57
N LYS A 330 -29.30 -3.57 35.85
CA LYS A 330 -29.30 -3.02 37.19
C LYS A 330 -30.21 -3.90 38.04
N LYS A 331 -29.63 -4.56 39.07
CA LYS A 331 -30.42 -5.31 40.06
C LYS A 331 -31.28 -4.40 40.87
#